data_cbc23aeb0411ae4cde6ec9f115145a45
#
_entry.id   cbc23aeb0411ae4cde6ec9f115145a45
#
_cell.length_a   1.000
_cell.length_b   1.000
_cell.length_c   1.000
_cell.angle_alpha   90.00
_cell.angle_beta   90.00
_cell.angle_gamma   90.00
#
_symmetry.space_group_name_H-M   'P 1'
#
loop_
_entity.id
_entity.type
_entity.pdbx_description
1 polymer ?
#
loop_
_entity_poly.entity_id
_entity_poly.type
_entity_poly.pdbx_seq_one_letter_code
_entity_poly.pdbx_strand_id
1 'polypeptide(L)'
;MQLIDLRAQYCALKTEIDANIQRVLNDAQFIGGPFIRELEERLAAFVGRKYCITCANGTDALQIAYMVLGVGPGDAVFCPDMTFIASVESAKMLGAVPVFCDIQPDTYTISPQSLECQIKAVLAEGKLRPKVVVAVDILGNPCAYDGILALCEKYGLLLIEDAAQSFGASYHGKRCGSFGQIATTSFFPAKPLGCYGDGGAIFLDDSRLDVLCRSLCVHGKGPGGKYDNIRVGMNSRLDALQAAVLLPKLKALEKYELEARQTVAQRYHDAFAGKFVTPFIAERCASAYAQYALLADNKEQRNTIITHLEEKGIPNMVYYPTPMHALPVFHNEPLYGETFPHAVDYCSRTFSLPMHPYLSEQEQQVVIRNVLEAL
;
A
#
# COMPACT_ATOMS: atom_id res chain seq x y z
N MET A 1 0.48 -16.46 19.38
CA MET A 1 0.63 -15.06 18.88
C MET A 1 0.84 -15.10 17.37
N GLN A 2 0.28 -14.16 16.62
CA GLN A 2 0.43 -14.04 15.16
C GLN A 2 1.02 -12.67 14.82
N LEU A 3 1.72 -12.54 13.68
CA LEU A 3 2.18 -11.24 13.18
C LEU A 3 0.97 -10.32 12.88
N ILE A 4 -0.08 -10.92 12.27
CA ILE A 4 -1.40 -10.32 12.05
C ILE A 4 -2.43 -11.40 12.36
N ASP A 5 -3.32 -11.18 13.34
CA ASP A 5 -4.27 -12.19 13.79
C ASP A 5 -5.63 -12.07 13.07
N LEU A 6 -5.69 -12.68 11.88
CA LEU A 6 -6.92 -12.76 11.08
C LEU A 6 -8.01 -13.61 11.76
N ARG A 7 -7.62 -14.58 12.61
CA ARG A 7 -8.58 -15.43 13.32
C ARG A 7 -9.30 -14.64 14.42
N ALA A 8 -8.56 -13.84 15.19
CA ALA A 8 -9.17 -12.97 16.20
C ALA A 8 -10.14 -11.98 15.55
N GLN A 9 -9.75 -11.35 14.43
CA GLN A 9 -10.63 -10.46 13.67
C GLN A 9 -11.89 -11.20 13.18
N TYR A 10 -11.74 -12.38 12.59
CA TYR A 10 -12.91 -13.18 12.16
C TYR A 10 -13.82 -13.51 13.34
N CYS A 11 -13.30 -13.97 14.48
CA CYS A 11 -14.09 -14.27 15.66
C CYS A 11 -14.91 -13.06 16.15
N ALA A 12 -14.31 -11.85 16.12
CA ALA A 12 -15.00 -10.62 16.51
C ALA A 12 -16.12 -10.21 15.54
N LEU A 13 -15.97 -10.50 14.25
CA LEU A 13 -16.89 -10.08 13.20
C LEU A 13 -17.75 -11.23 12.63
N LYS A 14 -17.60 -12.42 13.17
CA LYS A 14 -18.14 -13.68 12.62
C LYS A 14 -19.61 -13.59 12.25
N THR A 15 -20.45 -13.05 13.11
CA THR A 15 -21.90 -13.01 12.91
C THR A 15 -22.29 -12.21 11.67
N GLU A 16 -21.68 -11.03 11.46
CA GLU A 16 -21.98 -10.20 10.31
C GLU A 16 -21.37 -10.79 9.03
N ILE A 17 -20.15 -11.32 9.10
CA ILE A 17 -19.46 -11.93 7.95
C ILE A 17 -20.20 -13.16 7.44
N ASP A 18 -20.53 -14.10 8.33
CA ASP A 18 -21.21 -15.34 7.96
C ASP A 18 -22.61 -15.07 7.37
N ALA A 19 -23.35 -14.13 7.98
CA ALA A 19 -24.65 -13.72 7.47
C ALA A 19 -24.56 -13.12 6.05
N ASN A 20 -23.57 -12.27 5.79
CA ASN A 20 -23.37 -11.69 4.46
C ASN A 20 -22.96 -12.73 3.42
N ILE A 21 -22.02 -13.62 3.77
CA ILE A 21 -21.61 -14.74 2.89
C ILE A 21 -22.83 -15.61 2.55
N GLN A 22 -23.65 -15.97 3.56
CA GLN A 22 -24.84 -16.77 3.31
C GLN A 22 -25.85 -16.09 2.38
N ARG A 23 -25.97 -14.75 2.45
CA ARG A 23 -26.82 -14.00 1.51
C ARG A 23 -26.29 -14.11 0.07
N VAL A 24 -24.96 -13.92 -0.13
CA VAL A 24 -24.36 -14.09 -1.47
C VAL A 24 -24.61 -15.49 -2.03
N LEU A 25 -24.48 -16.53 -1.19
CA LEU A 25 -24.71 -17.92 -1.59
C LEU A 25 -26.19 -18.15 -1.97
N ASN A 26 -27.13 -17.62 -1.19
CA ASN A 26 -28.56 -17.76 -1.45
C ASN A 26 -28.98 -17.04 -2.73
N ASP A 27 -28.43 -15.84 -2.98
CA ASP A 27 -28.72 -15.03 -4.16
C ASP A 27 -28.02 -15.55 -5.42
N ALA A 28 -27.00 -16.41 -5.26
CA ALA A 28 -26.15 -16.97 -6.33
C ALA A 28 -25.56 -15.92 -7.27
N GLN A 29 -25.36 -14.68 -6.80
CA GLN A 29 -24.78 -13.58 -7.56
C GLN A 29 -23.34 -13.34 -7.10
N PHE A 30 -22.38 -14.09 -7.69
CA PHE A 30 -20.98 -14.10 -7.26
C PHE A 30 -20.12 -12.99 -7.87
N ILE A 31 -20.54 -12.41 -9.02
CA ILE A 31 -19.82 -11.36 -9.73
C ILE A 31 -20.71 -10.11 -9.82
N GLY A 32 -20.17 -8.97 -9.38
CA GLY A 32 -20.95 -7.73 -9.31
C GLY A 32 -22.03 -7.78 -8.23
N GLY A 33 -23.13 -7.08 -8.47
CA GLY A 33 -24.30 -7.13 -7.60
C GLY A 33 -24.30 -6.09 -6.47
N PRO A 34 -25.28 -6.22 -5.52
CA PRO A 34 -25.49 -5.20 -4.50
C PRO A 34 -24.32 -5.05 -3.52
N PHE A 35 -23.69 -6.15 -3.11
CA PHE A 35 -22.55 -6.10 -2.19
C PHE A 35 -21.36 -5.32 -2.76
N ILE A 36 -21.07 -5.50 -4.07
CA ILE A 36 -19.99 -4.75 -4.74
C ILE A 36 -20.34 -3.26 -4.79
N ARG A 37 -21.57 -2.90 -5.19
CA ARG A 37 -22.00 -1.49 -5.25
C ARG A 37 -21.94 -0.81 -3.88
N GLU A 38 -22.50 -1.45 -2.85
CA GLU A 38 -22.47 -0.92 -1.49
C GLU A 38 -21.03 -0.74 -1.00
N LEU A 39 -20.15 -1.71 -1.28
CA LEU A 39 -18.75 -1.62 -0.89
C LEU A 39 -18.05 -0.46 -1.60
N GLU A 40 -18.21 -0.32 -2.93
CA GLU A 40 -17.62 0.76 -3.71
C GLU A 40 -18.09 2.15 -3.22
N GLU A 41 -19.38 2.30 -2.95
CA GLU A 41 -19.97 3.55 -2.40
C GLU A 41 -19.36 3.89 -1.02
N ARG A 42 -19.27 2.90 -0.13
CA ARG A 42 -18.72 3.11 1.20
C ARG A 42 -17.21 3.36 1.19
N LEU A 43 -16.45 2.66 0.36
CA LEU A 43 -15.02 2.88 0.19
C LEU A 43 -14.73 4.28 -0.38
N ALA A 44 -15.47 4.70 -1.42
CA ALA A 44 -15.34 6.04 -1.98
C ALA A 44 -15.64 7.13 -0.94
N ALA A 45 -16.71 6.97 -0.17
CA ALA A 45 -17.08 7.89 0.92
C ALA A 45 -16.01 7.94 2.01
N PHE A 46 -15.44 6.77 2.40
CA PHE A 46 -14.43 6.68 3.43
C PHE A 46 -13.14 7.44 3.09
N VAL A 47 -12.66 7.32 1.85
CA VAL A 47 -11.46 8.04 1.39
C VAL A 47 -11.75 9.47 0.93
N GLY A 48 -13.03 9.82 0.68
CA GLY A 48 -13.42 11.15 0.21
C GLY A 48 -13.25 11.35 -1.30
N ARG A 49 -13.41 10.27 -2.09
CA ARG A 49 -13.40 10.31 -3.58
C ARG A 49 -14.78 10.12 -4.14
N LYS A 50 -15.00 10.53 -5.41
CA LYS A 50 -16.28 10.35 -6.10
C LYS A 50 -16.53 8.92 -6.56
N TYR A 51 -15.47 8.22 -6.98
CA TYR A 51 -15.57 6.90 -7.58
C TYR A 51 -14.61 5.93 -6.90
N CYS A 52 -15.07 4.70 -6.69
CA CYS A 52 -14.30 3.54 -6.34
C CYS A 52 -14.61 2.43 -7.34
N ILE A 53 -13.58 1.79 -7.85
CA ILE A 53 -13.69 0.62 -8.73
C ILE A 53 -12.96 -0.52 -8.05
N THR A 54 -13.68 -1.55 -7.64
CA THR A 54 -13.08 -2.76 -7.07
C THR A 54 -12.52 -3.66 -8.16
N CYS A 55 -11.40 -4.31 -7.88
CA CYS A 55 -10.67 -5.18 -8.80
C CYS A 55 -10.11 -6.42 -8.08
N ALA A 56 -9.45 -7.31 -8.85
CA ALA A 56 -9.03 -8.61 -8.34
C ALA A 56 -7.93 -8.55 -7.27
N ASN A 57 -7.04 -7.56 -7.33
CA ASN A 57 -5.94 -7.37 -6.36
C ASN A 57 -5.30 -5.99 -6.50
N GLY A 58 -4.38 -5.64 -5.59
CA GLY A 58 -3.69 -4.35 -5.60
C GLY A 58 -2.74 -4.17 -6.79
N THR A 59 -2.10 -5.23 -7.27
CA THR A 59 -1.22 -5.19 -8.45
C THR A 59 -2.01 -4.85 -9.70
N ASP A 60 -3.18 -5.47 -9.89
CA ASP A 60 -4.09 -5.13 -10.98
C ASP A 60 -4.61 -3.69 -10.88
N ALA A 61 -4.88 -3.21 -9.64
CA ALA A 61 -5.28 -1.81 -9.43
C ALA A 61 -4.20 -0.84 -9.96
N LEU A 62 -2.92 -1.09 -9.65
CA LEU A 62 -1.79 -0.32 -10.16
C LEU A 62 -1.65 -0.46 -11.68
N GLN A 63 -1.74 -1.66 -12.22
CA GLN A 63 -1.66 -1.89 -13.66
C GLN A 63 -2.75 -1.14 -14.43
N ILE A 64 -4.00 -1.19 -13.94
CA ILE A 64 -5.11 -0.45 -14.52
C ILE A 64 -4.87 1.05 -14.42
N ALA A 65 -4.37 1.55 -13.29
CA ALA A 65 -4.01 2.97 -13.12
C ALA A 65 -2.97 3.41 -14.17
N TYR A 66 -1.90 2.64 -14.38
CA TYR A 66 -0.91 2.92 -15.42
C TYR A 66 -1.52 2.88 -16.83
N MET A 67 -2.34 1.88 -17.13
CA MET A 67 -3.02 1.78 -18.43
C MET A 67 -3.92 2.98 -18.72
N VAL A 68 -4.69 3.42 -17.71
CA VAL A 68 -5.62 4.57 -17.80
C VAL A 68 -4.86 5.88 -18.00
N LEU A 69 -3.70 6.04 -17.37
CA LEU A 69 -2.83 7.20 -17.52
C LEU A 69 -1.96 7.12 -18.79
N GLY A 70 -2.13 6.07 -19.60
CA GLY A 70 -1.42 5.90 -20.88
C GLY A 70 0.08 5.71 -20.72
N VAL A 71 0.51 5.02 -19.67
CA VAL A 71 1.91 4.66 -19.44
C VAL A 71 2.33 3.57 -20.41
N GLY A 72 3.54 3.70 -21.00
CA GLY A 72 4.06 2.76 -21.97
C GLY A 72 5.53 2.99 -22.32
N PRO A 73 6.03 2.38 -23.42
CA PRO A 73 7.41 2.51 -23.85
C PRO A 73 7.85 3.97 -24.00
N GLY A 74 9.05 4.29 -23.51
CA GLY A 74 9.60 5.65 -23.53
C GLY A 74 9.16 6.55 -22.36
N ASP A 75 8.26 6.07 -21.49
CA ASP A 75 7.87 6.80 -20.28
C ASP A 75 8.76 6.41 -19.09
N ALA A 76 9.13 7.41 -18.28
CA ALA A 76 9.75 7.22 -16.97
C ALA A 76 8.68 7.22 -15.88
N VAL A 77 8.74 6.22 -14.98
CA VAL A 77 7.89 6.11 -13.79
C VAL A 77 8.77 6.21 -12.55
N PHE A 78 8.60 7.28 -11.77
CA PHE A 78 9.37 7.53 -10.56
C PHE A 78 8.75 6.80 -9.37
N CYS A 79 9.56 6.02 -8.64
CA CYS A 79 9.11 5.15 -7.56
C CYS A 79 10.14 5.18 -6.41
N PRO A 80 9.74 5.08 -5.13
CA PRO A 80 10.71 4.94 -4.05
C PRO A 80 11.51 3.64 -4.20
N ASP A 81 12.80 3.70 -3.86
CA ASP A 81 13.71 2.55 -3.93
C ASP A 81 13.46 1.51 -2.82
N MET A 82 12.65 1.85 -1.82
CA MET A 82 12.18 0.93 -0.78
C MET A 82 10.65 0.83 -0.84
N THR A 83 10.16 -0.24 -1.44
CA THR A 83 8.73 -0.57 -1.56
C THR A 83 8.52 -2.06 -1.86
N PHE A 84 7.26 -2.48 -1.94
CA PHE A 84 6.88 -3.75 -2.56
C PHE A 84 6.95 -3.65 -4.08
N ILE A 85 7.41 -4.70 -4.73
CA ILE A 85 7.67 -4.73 -6.19
C ILE A 85 6.46 -4.32 -7.04
N ALA A 86 5.23 -4.63 -6.58
CA ALA A 86 4.00 -4.32 -7.31
C ALA A 86 3.85 -2.83 -7.66
N SER A 87 4.42 -1.93 -6.84
CA SER A 87 4.34 -0.49 -7.07
C SER A 87 4.89 -0.08 -8.45
N VAL A 88 5.80 -0.86 -9.03
CA VAL A 88 6.46 -0.49 -10.29
C VAL A 88 6.54 -1.62 -11.32
N GLU A 89 6.40 -2.90 -10.93
CA GLU A 89 6.48 -4.01 -11.89
C GLU A 89 5.39 -3.93 -12.98
N SER A 90 4.19 -3.47 -12.62
CA SER A 90 3.10 -3.28 -13.58
C SER A 90 3.42 -2.22 -14.63
N ALA A 91 4.12 -1.14 -14.26
CA ALA A 91 4.60 -0.13 -15.22
C ALA A 91 5.65 -0.73 -16.16
N LYS A 92 6.57 -1.54 -15.61
CA LYS A 92 7.60 -2.24 -16.43
C LYS A 92 6.97 -3.23 -17.39
N MET A 93 5.92 -3.96 -16.98
CA MET A 93 5.16 -4.85 -17.88
C MET A 93 4.50 -4.10 -19.05
N LEU A 94 4.16 -2.83 -18.88
CA LEU A 94 3.66 -1.96 -19.95
C LEU A 94 4.77 -1.33 -20.81
N GLY A 95 6.04 -1.64 -20.53
CA GLY A 95 7.20 -1.15 -21.27
C GLY A 95 7.76 0.19 -20.80
N ALA A 96 7.27 0.75 -19.71
CA ALA A 96 7.85 1.94 -19.09
C ALA A 96 9.14 1.61 -18.35
N VAL A 97 9.95 2.62 -18.10
CA VAL A 97 11.23 2.50 -17.39
C VAL A 97 11.05 2.99 -15.94
N PRO A 98 11.27 2.13 -14.94
CA PRO A 98 11.37 2.54 -13.55
C PRO A 98 12.55 3.48 -13.33
N VAL A 99 12.31 4.57 -12.60
CA VAL A 99 13.35 5.48 -12.10
C VAL A 99 13.21 5.54 -10.60
N PHE A 100 14.17 4.94 -9.91
CA PHE A 100 14.13 4.88 -8.46
C PHE A 100 14.56 6.19 -7.83
N CYS A 101 13.92 6.53 -6.71
CA CYS A 101 14.23 7.68 -5.89
C CYS A 101 14.55 7.19 -4.46
N ASP A 102 15.49 7.83 -3.79
CA ASP A 102 15.75 7.51 -2.38
C ASP A 102 14.55 7.88 -1.50
N ILE A 103 14.53 7.34 -0.32
CA ILE A 103 13.48 7.58 0.67
C ILE A 103 13.89 8.67 1.66
N GLN A 104 12.93 9.21 2.39
CA GLN A 104 13.19 10.06 3.53
C GLN A 104 13.71 9.20 4.70
N PRO A 105 14.70 9.69 5.48
CA PRO A 105 15.33 8.89 6.53
C PRO A 105 14.44 8.65 7.75
N ASP A 106 13.35 9.38 7.89
CA ASP A 106 12.45 9.35 9.04
C ASP A 106 11.10 8.68 8.73
N THR A 107 10.48 9.03 7.60
CA THR A 107 9.16 8.49 7.20
C THR A 107 9.26 7.25 6.31
N TYR A 108 10.42 7.02 5.71
CA TYR A 108 10.74 5.96 4.73
C TYR A 108 9.93 6.02 3.44
N THR A 109 9.15 7.08 3.25
CA THR A 109 8.43 7.37 2.00
C THR A 109 9.35 8.05 0.99
N ILE A 110 8.92 8.13 -0.29
CA ILE A 110 9.73 8.76 -1.34
C ILE A 110 10.22 10.17 -0.93
N SER A 111 11.51 10.45 -1.11
CA SER A 111 12.11 11.76 -0.85
C SER A 111 11.78 12.74 -1.98
N PRO A 112 11.09 13.89 -1.70
CA PRO A 112 10.87 14.91 -2.71
C PRO A 112 12.16 15.46 -3.31
N GLN A 113 13.24 15.53 -2.53
CA GLN A 113 14.55 16.00 -2.99
C GLN A 113 15.16 15.04 -4.01
N SER A 114 15.20 13.73 -3.70
CA SER A 114 15.66 12.70 -4.63
C SER A 114 14.77 12.64 -5.87
N LEU A 115 13.44 12.73 -5.71
CA LEU A 115 12.48 12.77 -6.80
C LEU A 115 12.80 13.93 -7.76
N GLU A 116 13.04 15.14 -7.26
CA GLU A 116 13.38 16.28 -8.12
C GLU A 116 14.72 16.09 -8.83
N CYS A 117 15.72 15.51 -8.15
CA CYS A 117 17.01 15.20 -8.77
C CYS A 117 16.85 14.21 -9.93
N GLN A 118 16.10 13.14 -9.72
CA GLN A 118 15.85 12.11 -10.74
C GLN A 118 15.04 12.67 -11.93
N ILE A 119 14.02 13.51 -11.69
CA ILE A 119 13.27 14.17 -12.77
C ILE A 119 14.21 15.03 -13.63
N LYS A 120 15.07 15.83 -13.01
CA LYS A 120 16.04 16.67 -13.73
C LYS A 120 17.04 15.83 -14.54
N ALA A 121 17.50 14.71 -13.99
CA ALA A 121 18.44 13.82 -14.67
C ALA A 121 17.80 13.16 -15.91
N VAL A 122 16.55 12.67 -15.79
CA VAL A 122 15.78 12.14 -16.93
C VAL A 122 15.58 13.20 -18.02
N LEU A 123 15.22 14.43 -17.63
CA LEU A 123 15.04 15.54 -18.57
C LEU A 123 16.36 15.93 -19.26
N ALA A 124 17.48 15.92 -18.53
CA ALA A 124 18.80 16.26 -19.08
C ALA A 124 19.32 15.20 -20.07
N GLU A 125 19.04 13.90 -19.81
CA GLU A 125 19.38 12.83 -20.75
C GLU A 125 18.51 12.87 -22.01
N GLY A 126 17.22 13.22 -21.89
CA GLY A 126 16.29 13.42 -23.00
C GLY A 126 15.85 12.13 -23.73
N LYS A 127 16.13 10.95 -23.19
CA LYS A 127 15.75 9.65 -23.80
C LYS A 127 14.36 9.18 -23.36
N LEU A 128 13.97 9.51 -22.13
CA LEU A 128 12.69 9.15 -21.54
C LEU A 128 11.83 10.38 -21.30
N ARG A 129 10.52 10.19 -21.33
CA ARG A 129 9.56 11.22 -20.96
C ARG A 129 9.17 11.03 -19.49
N PRO A 130 9.47 11.96 -18.57
CA PRO A 130 8.90 11.95 -17.23
C PRO A 130 7.37 11.91 -17.31
N LYS A 131 6.73 10.90 -16.69
CA LYS A 131 5.30 10.68 -16.88
C LYS A 131 4.51 10.56 -15.57
N VAL A 132 4.91 9.64 -14.69
CA VAL A 132 4.17 9.32 -13.48
C VAL A 132 5.11 9.27 -12.28
N VAL A 133 4.65 9.79 -11.16
CA VAL A 133 5.20 9.52 -9.82
C VAL A 133 4.28 8.53 -9.11
N VAL A 134 4.84 7.48 -8.53
CA VAL A 134 4.13 6.58 -7.62
C VAL A 134 4.55 6.90 -6.20
N ALA A 135 3.66 7.52 -5.45
CA ALA A 135 3.85 7.79 -4.03
C ALA A 135 3.31 6.58 -3.24
N VAL A 136 4.22 5.86 -2.59
CA VAL A 136 3.87 4.68 -1.80
C VAL A 136 3.82 5.04 -0.33
N ASP A 137 2.67 4.90 0.28
CA ASP A 137 2.46 5.11 1.72
C ASP A 137 2.92 3.88 2.51
N ILE A 138 4.22 3.68 2.51
CA ILE A 138 4.86 2.47 3.05
C ILE A 138 4.63 2.32 4.57
N LEU A 139 4.50 1.10 5.07
CA LEU A 139 4.28 0.74 6.48
C LEU A 139 2.98 1.33 7.07
N GLY A 140 2.17 1.99 6.26
CA GLY A 140 0.97 2.70 6.68
C GLY A 140 1.20 4.18 6.96
N ASN A 141 2.37 4.72 6.64
CA ASN A 141 2.72 6.12 6.85
C ASN A 141 2.49 6.94 5.57
N PRO A 142 1.76 8.07 5.61
CA PRO A 142 1.49 8.86 4.42
C PRO A 142 2.75 9.54 3.88
N CYS A 143 2.83 9.66 2.55
CA CYS A 143 3.87 10.43 1.89
C CYS A 143 3.77 11.94 2.16
N ALA A 144 4.87 12.67 1.93
CA ALA A 144 4.92 14.14 2.00
C ALA A 144 4.22 14.76 0.77
N TYR A 145 2.89 14.65 0.71
CA TYR A 145 2.09 14.98 -0.48
C TYR A 145 2.23 16.42 -0.94
N ASP A 146 2.38 17.41 -0.05
CA ASP A 146 2.54 18.81 -0.43
C ASP A 146 3.78 19.01 -1.32
N GLY A 147 4.91 18.39 -0.95
CA GLY A 147 6.14 18.45 -1.75
C GLY A 147 6.04 17.69 -3.06
N ILE A 148 5.45 16.50 -3.04
CA ILE A 148 5.29 15.65 -4.23
C ILE A 148 4.33 16.30 -5.25
N LEU A 149 3.19 16.82 -4.79
CA LEU A 149 2.20 17.49 -5.66
C LEU A 149 2.77 18.73 -6.30
N ALA A 150 3.55 19.54 -5.54
CA ALA A 150 4.23 20.72 -6.09
C ALA A 150 5.23 20.35 -7.21
N LEU A 151 5.95 19.23 -7.07
CA LEU A 151 6.83 18.71 -8.11
C LEU A 151 6.05 18.19 -9.32
N CYS A 152 4.95 17.45 -9.09
CA CYS A 152 4.09 17.00 -10.17
C CYS A 152 3.52 18.17 -10.98
N GLU A 153 3.06 19.22 -10.32
CA GLU A 153 2.59 20.44 -10.99
C GLU A 153 3.71 21.13 -11.78
N LYS A 154 4.88 21.32 -11.15
CA LYS A 154 6.03 21.99 -11.74
C LYS A 154 6.53 21.33 -13.03
N TYR A 155 6.54 19.99 -13.06
CA TYR A 155 7.08 19.20 -14.16
C TYR A 155 6.03 18.56 -15.07
N GLY A 156 4.73 18.80 -14.82
CA GLY A 156 3.63 18.25 -15.61
C GLY A 156 3.47 16.74 -15.47
N LEU A 157 3.77 16.20 -14.28
CA LEU A 157 3.69 14.76 -13.97
C LEU A 157 2.33 14.37 -13.42
N LEU A 158 1.95 13.12 -13.63
CA LEU A 158 0.79 12.50 -13.02
C LEU A 158 1.21 11.80 -11.72
N LEU A 159 0.31 11.76 -10.74
CA LEU A 159 0.55 11.10 -9.46
C LEU A 159 -0.39 9.91 -9.31
N ILE A 160 0.17 8.73 -9.02
CA ILE A 160 -0.54 7.58 -8.47
C ILE A 160 -0.19 7.47 -6.99
N GLU A 161 -1.19 7.43 -6.13
CA GLU A 161 -1.03 7.05 -4.74
C GLU A 161 -1.15 5.52 -4.60
N ASP A 162 -0.13 4.86 -4.07
CA ASP A 162 -0.19 3.46 -3.66
C ASP A 162 -0.49 3.40 -2.15
N ALA A 163 -1.79 3.33 -1.83
CA ALA A 163 -2.30 3.24 -0.47
C ALA A 163 -2.50 1.80 0.01
N ALA A 164 -1.82 0.82 -0.59
CA ALA A 164 -1.97 -0.60 -0.22
C ALA A 164 -1.61 -0.90 1.24
N GLN A 165 -0.83 -0.05 1.90
CA GLN A 165 -0.46 -0.21 3.31
C GLN A 165 -1.04 0.89 4.20
N SER A 166 -1.65 1.93 3.63
CA SER A 166 -2.10 3.12 4.38
C SER A 166 -3.61 3.30 4.44
N PHE A 167 -4.39 2.28 4.07
CA PHE A 167 -5.85 2.42 4.11
C PHE A 167 -6.33 2.70 5.54
N GLY A 168 -6.87 3.91 5.75
CA GLY A 168 -7.22 4.44 7.07
C GLY A 168 -6.24 5.48 7.64
N ALA A 169 -5.04 5.61 7.08
CA ALA A 169 -4.11 6.71 7.39
C ALA A 169 -4.63 8.06 6.90
N SER A 170 -3.99 9.15 7.35
CA SER A 170 -4.33 10.49 6.88
C SER A 170 -3.13 11.43 6.85
N TYR A 171 -3.14 12.34 5.87
CA TYR A 171 -2.20 13.44 5.71
C TYR A 171 -2.95 14.77 5.75
N HIS A 172 -2.63 15.64 6.70
CA HIS A 172 -3.26 16.94 6.92
C HIS A 172 -4.80 16.89 6.94
N GLY A 173 -5.36 15.85 7.56
CA GLY A 173 -6.80 15.64 7.72
C GLY A 173 -7.51 14.99 6.52
N LYS A 174 -6.81 14.72 5.41
CA LYS A 174 -7.34 13.96 4.27
C LYS A 174 -6.92 12.49 4.37
N ARG A 175 -7.84 11.57 4.11
CA ARG A 175 -7.55 10.13 4.11
C ARG A 175 -6.59 9.75 2.98
N CYS A 176 -5.65 8.84 3.25
CA CYS A 176 -4.95 8.12 2.20
C CYS A 176 -5.95 7.35 1.32
N GLY A 177 -5.65 7.24 0.03
CA GLY A 177 -6.61 6.86 -1.01
C GLY A 177 -7.25 8.08 -1.71
N SER A 178 -6.88 9.31 -1.32
CA SER A 178 -7.47 10.55 -1.87
C SER A 178 -6.48 11.47 -2.59
N PHE A 179 -5.23 11.07 -2.77
CA PHE A 179 -4.21 11.91 -3.40
C PHE A 179 -3.97 11.54 -4.87
N GLY A 180 -3.43 12.48 -5.64
CA GLY A 180 -3.12 12.31 -7.06
C GLY A 180 -4.32 12.18 -7.98
N GLN A 181 -4.06 11.83 -9.24
CA GLN A 181 -5.09 11.57 -10.24
C GLN A 181 -5.84 10.28 -9.97
N ILE A 182 -5.12 9.27 -9.49
CA ILE A 182 -5.64 7.94 -9.15
C ILE A 182 -4.95 7.50 -7.85
N ALA A 183 -5.72 6.91 -6.95
CA ALA A 183 -5.18 6.17 -5.81
C ALA A 183 -5.57 4.69 -5.93
N THR A 184 -4.71 3.81 -5.43
CA THR A 184 -4.93 2.36 -5.43
C THR A 184 -4.77 1.78 -4.04
N THR A 185 -5.45 0.68 -3.77
CA THR A 185 -5.24 -0.08 -2.53
C THR A 185 -5.33 -1.58 -2.76
N SER A 186 -4.87 -2.34 -1.79
CA SER A 186 -4.92 -3.80 -1.77
C SER A 186 -5.76 -4.28 -0.61
N PHE A 187 -6.58 -5.29 -0.86
CA PHE A 187 -7.32 -6.02 0.17
C PHE A 187 -6.72 -7.40 0.45
N PHE A 188 -5.43 -7.62 0.15
CA PHE A 188 -4.73 -8.83 0.60
C PHE A 188 -4.98 -9.04 2.10
N PRO A 189 -5.18 -10.27 2.59
CA PRO A 189 -5.68 -10.55 3.95
C PRO A 189 -4.94 -9.81 5.07
N ALA A 190 -3.63 -9.63 4.93
CA ALA A 190 -2.79 -8.98 5.94
C ALA A 190 -2.79 -7.43 5.89
N LYS A 191 -3.51 -6.81 4.95
CA LYS A 191 -3.61 -5.34 4.84
C LYS A 191 -4.51 -4.76 5.93
N PRO A 192 -4.41 -3.45 6.24
CA PRO A 192 -5.27 -2.80 7.23
C PRO A 192 -6.77 -3.07 7.03
N LEU A 193 -7.23 -3.09 5.77
CA LEU A 193 -8.51 -3.62 5.35
C LEU A 193 -8.25 -4.78 4.40
N GLY A 194 -8.40 -6.02 4.85
CA GLY A 194 -8.11 -7.23 4.06
C GLY A 194 -9.33 -8.13 3.92
N CYS A 195 -9.53 -8.71 2.72
CA CYS A 195 -10.56 -9.72 2.46
C CYS A 195 -10.06 -11.15 2.78
N TYR A 196 -10.78 -12.18 2.38
CA TYR A 196 -10.41 -13.58 2.59
C TYR A 196 -9.96 -14.23 1.28
N GLY A 197 -8.99 -13.60 0.65
CA GLY A 197 -8.38 -13.92 -0.64
C GLY A 197 -7.76 -12.65 -1.21
N ASP A 198 -7.69 -12.53 -2.53
CA ASP A 198 -7.21 -11.33 -3.18
C ASP A 198 -8.33 -10.33 -3.40
N GLY A 199 -7.96 -9.05 -3.42
CA GLY A 199 -8.83 -7.92 -3.69
C GLY A 199 -8.04 -6.63 -3.80
N GLY A 200 -8.62 -5.65 -4.45
CA GLY A 200 -8.06 -4.30 -4.57
C GLY A 200 -9.12 -3.29 -4.96
N ALA A 201 -8.76 -2.02 -4.93
CA ALA A 201 -9.61 -0.94 -5.40
C ALA A 201 -8.80 0.23 -5.97
N ILE A 202 -9.47 0.99 -6.83
CA ILE A 202 -9.01 2.20 -7.49
C ILE A 202 -9.93 3.34 -7.09
N PHE A 203 -9.37 4.48 -6.71
CA PHE A 203 -10.12 5.68 -6.29
C PHE A 203 -9.78 6.86 -7.18
N LEU A 204 -10.77 7.62 -7.61
CA LEU A 204 -10.59 8.78 -8.48
C LEU A 204 -11.84 9.69 -8.50
N ASP A 205 -11.70 10.88 -9.13
CA ASP A 205 -12.79 11.87 -9.24
C ASP A 205 -13.22 12.17 -10.68
N ASP A 206 -12.43 11.79 -11.68
CA ASP A 206 -12.73 12.00 -13.10
C ASP A 206 -13.64 10.88 -13.63
N SER A 207 -14.86 11.24 -14.04
CA SER A 207 -15.85 10.30 -14.57
C SER A 207 -15.40 9.59 -15.86
N ARG A 208 -14.52 10.20 -16.65
CA ARG A 208 -13.98 9.58 -17.88
C ARG A 208 -13.00 8.46 -17.51
N LEU A 209 -12.18 8.69 -16.47
CA LEU A 209 -11.27 7.67 -15.96
C LEU A 209 -12.04 6.54 -15.26
N ASP A 210 -13.15 6.83 -14.55
CA ASP A 210 -14.02 5.80 -13.98
C ASP A 210 -14.53 4.84 -15.04
N VAL A 211 -15.13 5.38 -16.12
CA VAL A 211 -15.63 4.57 -17.25
C VAL A 211 -14.52 3.74 -17.88
N LEU A 212 -13.32 4.31 -18.02
CA LEU A 212 -12.17 3.62 -18.60
C LEU A 212 -11.66 2.50 -17.68
N CYS A 213 -11.50 2.75 -16.37
CA CYS A 213 -11.12 1.73 -15.39
C CYS A 213 -12.10 0.56 -15.40
N ARG A 214 -13.41 0.84 -15.31
CA ARG A 214 -14.45 -0.20 -15.35
C ARG A 214 -14.42 -1.02 -16.63
N SER A 215 -14.19 -0.38 -17.77
CA SER A 215 -14.02 -1.06 -19.06
C SER A 215 -12.79 -1.99 -19.05
N LEU A 216 -11.65 -1.50 -18.57
CA LEU A 216 -10.40 -2.28 -18.50
C LEU A 216 -10.54 -3.50 -17.57
N CYS A 217 -11.25 -3.39 -16.45
CA CYS A 217 -11.51 -4.51 -15.53
C CYS A 217 -12.32 -5.67 -16.18
N VAL A 218 -12.98 -5.44 -17.29
CA VAL A 218 -13.83 -6.44 -17.97
C VAL A 218 -13.49 -6.56 -19.45
N HIS A 219 -12.23 -6.82 -19.75
CA HIS A 219 -11.69 -7.07 -21.10
C HIS A 219 -11.87 -5.91 -22.10
N GLY A 220 -11.83 -4.65 -21.62
CA GLY A 220 -11.98 -3.49 -22.47
C GLY A 220 -13.38 -3.32 -23.05
N LYS A 221 -14.42 -3.75 -22.31
CA LYS A 221 -15.81 -3.73 -22.75
C LYS A 221 -16.28 -2.31 -23.02
N GLY A 222 -16.96 -2.14 -24.19
CA GLY A 222 -17.67 -0.94 -24.60
C GLY A 222 -19.17 -0.97 -24.27
N PRO A 223 -19.93 0.02 -24.74
CA PRO A 223 -21.37 0.14 -24.48
C PRO A 223 -22.23 -0.81 -25.28
N GLY A 224 -21.74 -1.42 -26.36
CA GLY A 224 -22.51 -2.23 -27.32
C GLY A 224 -22.87 -3.64 -26.87
N GLY A 225 -22.56 -4.04 -25.62
CA GLY A 225 -22.99 -5.31 -25.05
C GLY A 225 -21.85 -6.25 -24.63
N LYS A 226 -22.18 -7.55 -24.46
CA LYS A 226 -21.27 -8.52 -23.82
C LYS A 226 -19.95 -8.72 -24.56
N TYR A 227 -19.97 -8.66 -25.88
CA TYR A 227 -18.82 -8.97 -26.75
C TYR A 227 -18.28 -7.72 -27.47
N ASP A 228 -18.69 -6.53 -27.06
CA ASP A 228 -18.21 -5.25 -27.59
C ASP A 228 -16.88 -4.88 -26.88
N ASN A 229 -15.79 -5.52 -27.28
CA ASN A 229 -14.46 -5.24 -26.74
C ASN A 229 -13.79 -4.17 -27.61
N ILE A 230 -13.78 -2.92 -27.15
CA ILE A 230 -13.27 -1.76 -27.91
C ILE A 230 -11.82 -1.39 -27.58
N ARG A 231 -11.22 -2.09 -26.61
CA ARG A 231 -9.81 -1.95 -26.19
C ARG A 231 -9.29 -3.23 -25.57
N VAL A 232 -7.96 -3.36 -25.45
CA VAL A 232 -7.35 -4.42 -24.66
C VAL A 232 -7.58 -4.10 -23.17
N GLY A 233 -8.01 -5.07 -22.39
CA GLY A 233 -8.27 -4.97 -20.98
C GLY A 233 -7.92 -6.26 -20.26
N MET A 234 -8.37 -6.38 -19.01
CA MET A 234 -8.07 -7.48 -18.10
C MET A 234 -9.36 -8.14 -17.61
N ASN A 235 -9.24 -9.31 -17.02
CA ASN A 235 -10.27 -9.89 -16.16
C ASN A 235 -9.90 -9.58 -14.70
N SER A 236 -10.28 -8.41 -14.23
CA SER A 236 -9.93 -7.95 -12.89
C SER A 236 -11.16 -7.41 -12.17
N ARG A 237 -11.75 -8.23 -11.33
CA ARG A 237 -12.98 -7.93 -10.57
C ARG A 237 -12.85 -8.48 -9.17
N LEU A 238 -13.46 -7.79 -8.20
CA LEU A 238 -13.64 -8.31 -6.86
C LEU A 238 -14.88 -9.23 -6.85
N ASP A 239 -14.75 -10.41 -6.23
CA ASP A 239 -15.89 -11.31 -6.06
C ASP A 239 -16.84 -10.80 -4.97
N ALA A 240 -18.16 -11.05 -5.17
CA ALA A 240 -19.18 -10.62 -4.19
C ALA A 240 -18.98 -11.23 -2.79
N LEU A 241 -18.39 -12.44 -2.70
CA LEU A 241 -18.01 -13.05 -1.43
C LEU A 241 -16.96 -12.22 -0.67
N GLN A 242 -15.99 -11.65 -1.38
CA GLN A 242 -14.99 -10.78 -0.77
C GLN A 242 -15.59 -9.44 -0.33
N ALA A 243 -16.53 -8.88 -1.11
CA ALA A 243 -17.26 -7.69 -0.69
C ALA A 243 -18.12 -7.92 0.55
N ALA A 244 -18.75 -9.10 0.66
CA ALA A 244 -19.51 -9.52 1.84
C ALA A 244 -18.64 -9.58 3.11
N VAL A 245 -17.37 -9.94 2.99
CA VAL A 245 -16.37 -9.92 4.06
C VAL A 245 -15.89 -8.50 4.36
N LEU A 246 -15.62 -7.71 3.33
CA LEU A 246 -15.04 -6.37 3.49
C LEU A 246 -15.99 -5.36 4.14
N LEU A 247 -17.30 -5.46 3.91
CA LEU A 247 -18.28 -4.53 4.48
C LEU A 247 -18.28 -4.50 6.03
N PRO A 248 -18.37 -5.64 6.75
CA PRO A 248 -18.23 -5.64 8.20
C PRO A 248 -16.85 -5.20 8.69
N LYS A 249 -15.78 -5.57 7.95
CA LYS A 249 -14.41 -5.16 8.30
C LYS A 249 -14.19 -3.66 8.12
N LEU A 250 -14.71 -3.04 7.07
CA LEU A 250 -14.67 -1.58 6.91
C LEU A 250 -15.36 -0.87 8.08
N LYS A 251 -16.52 -1.35 8.49
CA LYS A 251 -17.25 -0.83 9.65
C LYS A 251 -16.43 -0.96 10.96
N ALA A 252 -15.72 -2.09 11.14
CA ALA A 252 -14.86 -2.31 12.29
C ALA A 252 -13.62 -1.39 12.25
N LEU A 253 -12.99 -1.27 11.07
CA LEU A 253 -11.86 -0.37 10.83
C LEU A 253 -12.20 1.07 11.25
N GLU A 254 -13.35 1.58 10.79
CA GLU A 254 -13.83 2.92 11.12
C GLU A 254 -14.10 3.12 12.61
N LYS A 255 -14.69 2.10 13.25
CA LYS A 255 -15.21 2.23 14.61
C LYS A 255 -14.15 2.09 15.71
N TYR A 256 -13.19 1.16 15.55
CA TYR A 256 -12.27 0.84 16.63
C TYR A 256 -10.91 0.29 16.20
N GLU A 257 -10.77 -0.34 15.01
CA GLU A 257 -9.50 -1.00 14.68
C GLU A 257 -8.36 -0.01 14.43
N LEU A 258 -8.64 1.16 13.84
CA LEU A 258 -7.63 2.21 13.67
C LEU A 258 -7.14 2.74 15.02
N GLU A 259 -8.04 3.00 15.97
CA GLU A 259 -7.68 3.45 17.31
C GLU A 259 -6.91 2.37 18.09
N ALA A 260 -7.33 1.12 17.98
CA ALA A 260 -6.62 0.00 18.58
C ALA A 260 -5.19 -0.14 18.05
N ARG A 261 -4.96 0.06 16.73
CA ARG A 261 -3.62 0.10 16.15
C ARG A 261 -2.77 1.25 16.71
N GLN A 262 -3.33 2.43 16.88
CA GLN A 262 -2.63 3.55 17.52
C GLN A 262 -2.21 3.17 18.96
N THR A 263 -3.10 2.53 19.72
CA THR A 263 -2.81 2.09 21.09
C THR A 263 -1.67 1.07 21.14
N VAL A 264 -1.69 0.08 20.25
CA VAL A 264 -0.59 -0.89 20.13
C VAL A 264 0.73 -0.20 19.75
N ALA A 265 0.70 0.70 18.76
CA ALA A 265 1.89 1.43 18.34
C ALA A 265 2.47 2.29 19.46
N GLN A 266 1.62 2.99 20.23
CA GLN A 266 2.07 3.83 21.35
C GLN A 266 2.77 3.01 22.42
N ARG A 267 2.24 1.84 22.80
CA ARG A 267 2.90 0.95 23.78
C ARG A 267 4.29 0.49 23.31
N TYR A 268 4.45 0.17 22.04
CA TYR A 268 5.75 -0.15 21.47
C TYR A 268 6.68 1.06 21.45
N HIS A 269 6.14 2.24 21.08
CA HIS A 269 6.93 3.47 21.08
C HIS A 269 7.49 3.78 22.47
N ASP A 270 6.66 3.71 23.52
CA ASP A 270 7.07 3.95 24.90
C ASP A 270 8.14 2.95 25.38
N ALA A 271 8.01 1.68 24.95
CA ALA A 271 8.94 0.64 25.38
C ALA A 271 10.32 0.72 24.68
N PHE A 272 10.35 1.20 23.44
CA PHE A 272 11.55 1.17 22.58
C PHE A 272 12.20 2.55 22.39
N ALA A 273 11.60 3.62 22.89
CA ALA A 273 12.15 4.98 22.83
C ALA A 273 13.58 5.03 23.40
N GLY A 274 14.51 5.60 22.63
CA GLY A 274 15.93 5.69 23.00
C GLY A 274 16.73 4.39 22.92
N LYS A 275 16.12 3.28 22.47
CA LYS A 275 16.79 1.98 22.27
C LYS A 275 16.81 1.57 20.80
N PHE A 276 15.81 1.98 20.05
CA PHE A 276 15.67 1.76 18.62
C PHE A 276 15.16 3.04 17.94
N VAL A 277 15.37 3.15 16.63
CA VAL A 277 14.60 4.11 15.83
C VAL A 277 13.19 3.55 15.66
N THR A 278 12.22 4.24 16.22
CA THR A 278 10.79 3.91 16.14
C THR A 278 10.13 4.64 14.97
N PRO A 279 8.95 4.19 14.47
CA PRO A 279 8.24 4.88 13.40
C PRO A 279 7.98 6.36 13.72
N PHE A 280 8.40 7.23 12.81
CA PHE A 280 8.13 8.66 12.89
C PHE A 280 6.87 9.00 12.09
N ILE A 281 5.95 9.72 12.70
CA ILE A 281 4.73 10.22 12.07
C ILE A 281 4.80 11.75 12.06
N ALA A 282 4.74 12.34 10.88
CA ALA A 282 4.80 13.79 10.71
C ALA A 282 3.61 14.49 11.38
N GLU A 283 3.78 15.76 11.72
CA GLU A 283 2.73 16.57 12.33
C GLU A 283 1.46 16.60 11.47
N ARG A 284 0.29 16.53 12.08
CA ARG A 284 -1.03 16.49 11.44
C ARG A 284 -1.25 15.28 10.51
N CYS A 285 -0.40 14.23 10.64
CA CYS A 285 -0.56 12.96 9.96
C CYS A 285 -1.00 11.87 10.95
N ALA A 286 -1.61 10.81 10.43
CA ALA A 286 -1.90 9.60 11.19
C ALA A 286 -1.54 8.38 10.35
N SER A 287 -0.78 7.44 10.93
CA SER A 287 -0.42 6.17 10.28
C SER A 287 -1.55 5.15 10.47
N ALA A 288 -1.75 4.29 9.48
CA ALA A 288 -2.56 3.08 9.63
C ALA A 288 -1.81 1.96 10.35
N TYR A 289 -0.52 2.10 10.58
CA TYR A 289 0.34 1.08 11.18
C TYR A 289 0.07 -0.32 10.59
N ALA A 290 0.19 -0.43 9.26
CA ALA A 290 0.12 -1.73 8.60
C ALA A 290 1.22 -2.66 9.13
N GLN A 291 2.38 -2.10 9.42
CA GLN A 291 3.51 -2.72 10.10
C GLN A 291 4.02 -1.78 11.20
N TYR A 292 4.62 -2.35 12.25
CA TYR A 292 5.42 -1.62 13.20
C TYR A 292 6.89 -2.02 13.04
N ALA A 293 7.64 -1.21 12.30
CA ALA A 293 9.02 -1.45 11.95
C ALA A 293 9.97 -0.69 12.90
N LEU A 294 10.99 -1.37 13.40
CA LEU A 294 12.10 -0.80 14.15
C LEU A 294 13.37 -0.82 13.32
N LEU A 295 14.29 0.11 13.55
CA LEU A 295 15.65 -0.01 13.05
C LEU A 295 16.61 -0.32 14.20
N ALA A 296 17.37 -1.38 14.05
CA ALA A 296 18.52 -1.71 14.88
C ALA A 296 19.71 -0.76 14.58
N ASP A 297 20.74 -0.75 15.40
CA ASP A 297 21.94 0.06 15.17
C ASP A 297 22.70 -0.35 13.90
N ASN A 298 22.67 -1.66 13.59
CA ASN A 298 23.32 -2.24 12.42
C ASN A 298 22.67 -3.59 12.05
N LYS A 299 23.15 -4.17 10.94
CA LYS A 299 22.64 -5.45 10.39
C LYS A 299 22.86 -6.61 11.33
N GLU A 300 23.99 -6.65 12.04
CA GLU A 300 24.36 -7.72 12.97
C GLU A 300 23.40 -7.75 14.15
N GLN A 301 23.13 -6.61 14.78
CA GLN A 301 22.16 -6.49 15.87
C GLN A 301 20.75 -6.89 15.40
N ARG A 302 20.31 -6.40 14.22
CA ARG A 302 19.04 -6.81 13.61
C ARG A 302 18.94 -8.32 13.49
N ASN A 303 19.96 -8.98 12.97
CA ASN A 303 19.96 -10.43 12.79
C ASN A 303 19.94 -11.17 14.13
N THR A 304 20.69 -10.71 15.14
CA THR A 304 20.67 -11.26 16.51
C THR A 304 19.24 -11.20 17.09
N ILE A 305 18.59 -10.05 16.98
CA ILE A 305 17.21 -9.88 17.47
C ILE A 305 16.25 -10.83 16.76
N ILE A 306 16.31 -10.91 15.43
CA ILE A 306 15.45 -11.80 14.65
C ILE A 306 15.63 -13.25 15.07
N THR A 307 16.88 -13.72 15.16
CA THR A 307 17.18 -15.11 15.59
C THR A 307 16.63 -15.38 16.98
N HIS A 308 16.82 -14.46 17.94
CA HIS A 308 16.27 -14.62 19.29
C HIS A 308 14.73 -14.70 19.28
N LEU A 309 14.06 -13.84 18.53
CA LEU A 309 12.60 -13.86 18.42
C LEU A 309 12.09 -15.16 17.80
N GLU A 310 12.76 -15.68 16.78
CA GLU A 310 12.43 -16.96 16.13
C GLU A 310 12.59 -18.14 17.12
N GLU A 311 13.67 -18.19 17.91
CA GLU A 311 13.89 -19.20 18.96
C GLU A 311 12.80 -19.17 20.04
N LYS A 312 12.23 -17.99 20.32
CA LYS A 312 11.13 -17.81 21.26
C LYS A 312 9.73 -18.00 20.62
N GLY A 313 9.68 -18.33 19.33
CA GLY A 313 8.41 -18.48 18.60
C GLY A 313 7.61 -17.18 18.45
N ILE A 314 8.30 -16.02 18.50
CA ILE A 314 7.71 -14.70 18.29
C ILE A 314 7.81 -14.36 16.81
N PRO A 315 6.66 -14.20 16.11
CA PRO A 315 6.66 -13.87 14.69
C PRO A 315 7.23 -12.47 14.45
N ASN A 316 8.07 -12.37 13.43
CA ASN A 316 8.67 -11.13 12.96
C ASN A 316 8.81 -11.17 11.44
N MET A 317 9.12 -10.04 10.81
CA MET A 317 9.30 -9.95 9.36
C MET A 317 10.18 -8.74 9.00
N VAL A 318 10.88 -8.83 7.88
CA VAL A 318 11.64 -7.71 7.30
C VAL A 318 10.89 -7.15 6.08
N TYR A 319 10.42 -5.91 6.16
CA TYR A 319 9.75 -5.19 5.07
C TYR A 319 10.58 -3.94 4.70
N TYR A 320 11.52 -3.99 3.69
CA TYR A 320 11.92 -5.12 2.87
C TYR A 320 13.43 -5.33 3.01
N PRO A 321 13.97 -6.55 2.76
CA PRO A 321 15.38 -6.84 3.01
C PRO A 321 16.32 -6.30 1.92
N THR A 322 15.80 -5.93 0.76
CA THR A 322 16.58 -5.52 -0.42
C THR A 322 15.90 -4.32 -1.08
N PRO A 323 16.62 -3.23 -1.34
CA PRO A 323 16.08 -2.09 -2.08
C PRO A 323 15.82 -2.47 -3.55
N MET A 324 14.92 -1.74 -4.22
CA MET A 324 14.43 -2.08 -5.56
C MET A 324 15.53 -2.14 -6.61
N HIS A 325 16.45 -1.15 -6.62
CA HIS A 325 17.55 -1.10 -7.58
C HIS A 325 18.48 -2.32 -7.49
N ALA A 326 18.57 -2.96 -6.31
CA ALA A 326 19.41 -4.13 -6.09
C ALA A 326 18.72 -5.47 -6.39
N LEU A 327 17.41 -5.45 -6.72
CA LEU A 327 16.70 -6.64 -7.16
C LEU A 327 17.19 -7.09 -8.56
N PRO A 328 17.42 -8.39 -8.79
CA PRO A 328 17.90 -8.88 -10.10
C PRO A 328 17.05 -8.42 -11.29
N VAL A 329 15.74 -8.24 -11.09
CA VAL A 329 14.81 -7.82 -12.15
C VAL A 329 15.00 -6.35 -12.57
N PHE A 330 15.63 -5.53 -11.73
CA PHE A 330 15.82 -4.09 -11.96
C PHE A 330 17.28 -3.65 -12.08
N HIS A 331 18.25 -4.56 -11.98
CA HIS A 331 19.68 -4.18 -11.98
C HIS A 331 20.17 -3.53 -13.29
N ASN A 332 19.37 -3.57 -14.36
CA ASN A 332 19.67 -2.90 -15.63
C ASN A 332 18.93 -1.56 -15.80
N GLU A 333 18.13 -1.13 -14.81
CA GLU A 333 17.43 0.14 -14.88
C GLU A 333 18.40 1.31 -14.65
N PRO A 334 18.15 2.49 -15.26
CA PRO A 334 19.01 3.65 -15.11
C PRO A 334 18.96 4.22 -13.69
N LEU A 335 20.13 4.44 -13.08
CA LEU A 335 20.23 4.99 -11.72
C LEU A 335 20.50 6.49 -11.69
N TYR A 336 20.88 7.08 -12.81
CA TYR A 336 21.18 8.52 -12.94
C TYR A 336 22.14 9.08 -11.88
N GLY A 337 23.08 8.23 -11.40
CA GLY A 337 24.06 8.61 -10.38
C GLY A 337 23.55 8.62 -8.93
N GLU A 338 22.31 8.24 -8.69
CA GLU A 338 21.77 8.08 -7.34
C GLU A 338 22.36 6.83 -6.65
N THR A 339 22.58 6.90 -5.35
CA THR A 339 23.17 5.81 -4.55
C THR A 339 22.22 5.27 -3.47
N PHE A 340 21.06 5.88 -3.30
CA PHE A 340 19.98 5.47 -2.40
C PHE A 340 20.40 5.16 -0.95
N PRO A 341 21.21 6.02 -0.29
CA PRO A 341 21.81 5.71 1.00
C PRO A 341 20.77 5.40 2.08
N HIS A 342 19.61 6.08 2.07
CA HIS A 342 18.57 5.88 3.07
C HIS A 342 17.80 4.58 2.84
N ALA A 343 17.49 4.21 1.59
CA ALA A 343 16.85 2.93 1.28
C ALA A 343 17.77 1.75 1.61
N VAL A 344 19.06 1.83 1.28
CA VAL A 344 20.07 0.81 1.62
C VAL A 344 20.21 0.64 3.12
N ASP A 345 20.34 1.74 3.87
CA ASP A 345 20.45 1.73 5.32
C ASP A 345 19.22 1.11 5.96
N TYR A 346 18.02 1.57 5.60
CA TYR A 346 16.75 1.03 6.09
C TYR A 346 16.65 -0.49 5.86
N CYS A 347 16.84 -0.96 4.63
CA CYS A 347 16.73 -2.38 4.27
C CYS A 347 17.72 -3.25 5.07
N SER A 348 18.88 -2.71 5.44
CA SER A 348 19.89 -3.44 6.19
C SER A 348 19.52 -3.65 7.65
N ARG A 349 18.80 -2.70 8.28
CA ARG A 349 18.61 -2.62 9.74
C ARG A 349 17.18 -2.88 10.21
N THR A 350 16.20 -2.86 9.30
CA THR A 350 14.77 -2.95 9.67
C THR A 350 14.34 -4.34 10.08
N PHE A 351 13.43 -4.42 11.06
CA PHE A 351 12.62 -5.59 11.40
C PHE A 351 11.28 -5.14 11.95
N SER A 352 10.23 -5.94 11.73
CA SER A 352 8.86 -5.61 12.12
C SER A 352 8.32 -6.60 13.14
N LEU A 353 7.56 -6.08 14.08
CA LEU A 353 6.95 -6.79 15.20
C LEU A 353 5.45 -7.07 14.93
N PRO A 354 4.82 -7.99 15.68
CA PRO A 354 3.38 -8.22 15.62
C PRO A 354 2.61 -6.91 15.76
N MET A 355 1.74 -6.62 14.77
CA MET A 355 1.00 -5.37 14.71
C MET A 355 -0.39 -5.55 14.14
N HIS A 356 -1.40 -5.62 15.01
CA HIS A 356 -2.80 -5.76 14.63
C HIS A 356 -3.72 -5.27 15.75
N PRO A 357 -4.99 -4.89 15.47
CA PRO A 357 -5.89 -4.28 16.45
C PRO A 357 -6.33 -5.21 17.57
N TYR A 358 -6.10 -6.50 17.45
CA TYR A 358 -6.46 -7.54 18.41
C TYR A 358 -5.28 -8.03 19.27
N LEU A 359 -4.11 -7.38 19.17
CA LEU A 359 -2.95 -7.74 19.98
C LEU A 359 -3.19 -7.33 21.45
N SER A 360 -3.29 -8.33 22.33
CA SER A 360 -3.48 -8.07 23.74
C SER A 360 -2.24 -7.43 24.38
N GLU A 361 -2.44 -6.68 25.44
CA GLU A 361 -1.33 -6.07 26.18
C GLU A 361 -0.36 -7.13 26.72
N GLN A 362 -0.88 -8.27 27.18
CA GLN A 362 -0.07 -9.39 27.69
C GLN A 362 0.83 -9.96 26.61
N GLU A 363 0.29 -10.23 25.41
CA GLU A 363 1.08 -10.69 24.26
C GLU A 363 2.13 -9.65 23.85
N GLN A 364 1.74 -8.37 23.81
CA GLN A 364 2.64 -7.30 23.47
C GLN A 364 3.80 -7.17 24.48
N GLN A 365 3.54 -7.32 25.77
CA GLN A 365 4.59 -7.32 26.81
C GLN A 365 5.57 -8.49 26.64
N VAL A 366 5.09 -9.65 26.17
CA VAL A 366 5.99 -10.77 25.83
C VAL A 366 6.91 -10.39 24.68
N VAL A 367 6.40 -9.76 23.63
CA VAL A 367 7.20 -9.27 22.49
C VAL A 367 8.26 -8.26 22.97
N ILE A 368 7.82 -7.22 23.70
CA ILE A 368 8.68 -6.15 24.20
C ILE A 368 9.83 -6.72 25.01
N ARG A 369 9.53 -7.58 26.00
CA ARG A 369 10.56 -8.20 26.84
C ARG A 369 11.58 -8.96 26.02
N ASN A 370 11.16 -9.82 25.09
CA ASN A 370 12.09 -10.61 24.29
C ASN A 370 12.93 -9.77 23.32
N VAL A 371 12.39 -8.69 22.76
CA VAL A 371 13.18 -7.73 21.97
C VAL A 371 14.26 -7.08 22.83
N LEU A 372 13.94 -6.70 24.07
CA LEU A 372 14.89 -6.07 24.99
C LEU A 372 15.91 -7.04 25.56
N GLU A 373 15.59 -8.33 25.72
CA GLU A 373 16.51 -9.39 26.14
C GLU A 373 17.55 -9.74 25.04
N ALA A 374 17.27 -9.39 23.79
CA ALA A 374 18.16 -9.63 22.64
C ALA A 374 19.16 -8.49 22.38
N LEU A 375 19.11 -7.39 23.16
CA LEU A 375 20.07 -6.29 23.13
C LEU A 375 21.34 -6.63 23.91
#